data_59e80db19297a890fe0ce4da4f091ccd
#
_entry.id   59e80db19297a890fe0ce4da4f091ccd
#
_cell.length_a   1.000
_cell.length_b   1.000
_cell.length_c   1.000
_cell.angle_alpha   90.00
_cell.angle_beta   90.00
_cell.angle_gamma   90.00
#
_symmetry.space_group_name_H-M   'P 1'
#
loop_
_entity.id
_entity.type
_entity.pdbx_description
1 polymer ?
#
loop_
_entity_poly.entity_id
_entity_poly.type
_entity_poly.pdbx_seq_one_letter_code
_entity_poly.pdbx_strand_id
1 'polypeptide(L)'
;MNDSVEIALQCGADGVHVGQSDIKGRDIRAIIGPDKILGISAGTVEQAVAAEQAGADYIGVGAVFPTSTKKDAKPMETELLRRISNSVSIPVVAIGGINAGNILKLSGSGVDGVAVVSAIFGAEDPGKAAAELRELSAQMVAAHE
;
A
#
# COMPACT_ATOMS: atom_id res chain seq x y z
N MET A 1 9.84 -2.08 -7.70
CA MET A 1 10.68 -3.05 -6.94
C MET A 1 10.27 -3.02 -5.49
N ASN A 2 10.23 -4.16 -4.81
CA ASN A 2 9.85 -4.25 -3.39
C ASN A 2 11.07 -4.59 -2.52
N ASP A 3 11.19 -3.95 -1.36
CA ASP A 3 12.19 -4.13 -0.29
C ASP A 3 13.64 -3.76 -0.62
N SER A 4 14.15 -4.01 -1.84
CA SER A 4 15.56 -3.79 -2.17
C SER A 4 15.81 -2.53 -3.00
N VAL A 5 16.35 -1.51 -2.34
CA VAL A 5 16.77 -0.24 -2.97
C VAL A 5 17.91 -0.49 -3.95
N GLU A 6 18.87 -1.33 -3.57
CA GLU A 6 20.05 -1.65 -4.37
C GLU A 6 19.66 -2.33 -5.69
N ILE A 7 18.76 -3.31 -5.64
CA ILE A 7 18.26 -3.99 -6.85
C ILE A 7 17.45 -3.03 -7.70
N ALA A 8 16.62 -2.18 -7.08
CA ALA A 8 15.82 -1.17 -7.81
C ALA A 8 16.73 -0.25 -8.65
N LEU A 9 17.85 0.20 -8.09
CA LEU A 9 18.83 1.02 -8.80
C LEU A 9 19.56 0.23 -9.90
N GLN A 10 19.99 -0.99 -9.61
CA GLN A 10 20.74 -1.84 -10.56
C GLN A 10 19.89 -2.22 -11.78
N CYS A 11 18.61 -2.50 -11.62
CA CYS A 11 17.73 -2.87 -12.73
C CYS A 11 17.05 -1.67 -13.40
N GLY A 12 17.34 -0.44 -12.97
CA GLY A 12 16.73 0.77 -13.52
C GLY A 12 15.23 0.87 -13.27
N ALA A 13 14.72 0.31 -12.15
CA ALA A 13 13.30 0.37 -11.83
C ALA A 13 12.81 1.83 -11.68
N ASP A 14 11.55 2.09 -12.06
CA ASP A 14 10.93 3.41 -11.96
C ASP A 14 10.65 3.82 -10.51
N GLY A 15 10.64 2.87 -9.58
CA GLY A 15 10.43 3.13 -8.16
C GLY A 15 10.73 1.94 -7.27
N VAL A 16 10.67 2.19 -5.97
CA VAL A 16 10.85 1.19 -4.91
C VAL A 16 9.80 1.37 -3.82
N HIS A 17 9.32 0.26 -3.29
CA HIS A 17 8.52 0.23 -2.07
C HIS A 17 9.32 -0.44 -0.96
N VAL A 18 9.39 0.21 0.21
CA VAL A 18 10.15 -0.26 1.36
C VAL A 18 9.29 -0.38 2.62
N GLY A 19 9.60 -1.39 3.44
CA GLY A 19 9.03 -1.55 4.77
C GLY A 19 9.81 -0.80 5.84
N GLN A 20 9.26 -0.76 7.07
CA GLN A 20 9.91 -0.09 8.21
C GLN A 20 11.28 -0.70 8.56
N SER A 21 11.46 -2.01 8.33
CA SER A 21 12.74 -2.70 8.53
C SER A 21 13.82 -2.29 7.53
N ASP A 22 13.42 -1.89 6.33
CA ASP A 22 14.33 -1.59 5.23
C ASP A 22 14.87 -0.16 5.31
N ILE A 23 14.11 0.74 5.94
CA ILE A 23 14.49 2.14 6.12
C ILE A 23 15.62 2.29 7.14
N LYS A 24 15.48 1.76 8.35
CA LYS A 24 16.47 1.71 9.49
C LYS A 24 17.57 2.78 9.45
N GLY A 25 17.18 4.06 9.50
CA GLY A 25 18.14 5.17 9.52
C GLY A 25 18.75 5.54 8.18
N ARG A 26 18.23 4.99 7.08
CA ARG A 26 18.65 5.35 5.70
C ARG A 26 17.71 6.42 5.16
N ASP A 27 18.28 7.41 4.52
CA ASP A 27 17.51 8.36 3.70
C ASP A 27 17.29 7.77 2.29
N ILE A 28 16.18 7.05 2.13
CA ILE A 28 15.87 6.34 0.89
C ILE A 28 15.69 7.32 -0.26
N ARG A 29 15.04 8.46 -0.02
CA ARG A 29 14.84 9.50 -1.05
C ARG A 29 16.18 10.04 -1.57
N ALA A 30 17.14 10.33 -0.71
CA ALA A 30 18.46 10.75 -1.12
C ALA A 30 19.19 9.69 -1.93
N ILE A 31 19.00 8.39 -1.63
CA ILE A 31 19.64 7.28 -2.33
C ILE A 31 19.07 7.08 -3.74
N ILE A 32 17.72 7.10 -3.90
CA ILE A 32 17.08 6.84 -5.19
C ILE A 32 16.93 8.07 -6.09
N GLY A 33 17.12 9.27 -5.53
CA GLY A 33 16.95 10.54 -6.24
C GLY A 33 15.48 11.01 -6.32
N PRO A 34 15.26 12.21 -6.91
CA PRO A 34 13.94 12.84 -6.93
C PRO A 34 12.96 12.22 -7.95
N ASP A 35 13.48 11.57 -9.00
CA ASP A 35 12.68 11.14 -10.14
C ASP A 35 12.02 9.77 -9.98
N LYS A 36 12.49 8.96 -9.01
CA LYS A 36 11.95 7.62 -8.77
C LYS A 36 10.80 7.64 -7.76
N ILE A 37 9.80 6.81 -8.00
CA ILE A 37 8.66 6.66 -7.08
C ILE A 37 9.11 5.95 -5.81
N LEU A 38 8.80 6.54 -4.66
CA LEU A 38 9.05 5.98 -3.33
C LEU A 38 7.73 5.65 -2.64
N GLY A 39 7.48 4.36 -2.40
CA GLY A 39 6.41 3.88 -1.53
C GLY A 39 6.98 3.46 -0.18
N ILE A 40 6.29 3.77 0.91
CA ILE A 40 6.69 3.36 2.27
C ILE A 40 5.51 2.70 2.99
N SER A 41 5.75 1.54 3.61
CA SER A 41 4.76 0.88 4.46
C SER A 41 4.58 1.63 5.77
N ALA A 42 3.34 1.85 6.19
CA ALA A 42 2.99 2.46 7.47
C ALA A 42 1.86 1.70 8.17
N GLY A 43 1.99 1.46 9.45
CA GLY A 43 0.99 0.76 10.29
C GLY A 43 0.42 1.63 11.40
N THR A 44 0.93 2.85 11.58
CA THR A 44 0.45 3.84 12.55
C THR A 44 0.42 5.23 11.93
N VAL A 45 -0.28 6.16 12.58
CA VAL A 45 -0.33 7.58 12.18
C VAL A 45 1.08 8.19 12.18
N GLU A 46 1.87 7.92 13.20
CA GLU A 46 3.24 8.44 13.33
C GLU A 46 4.14 7.96 12.19
N GLN A 47 4.01 6.66 11.81
CA GLN A 47 4.74 6.11 10.67
C GLN A 47 4.31 6.71 9.35
N ALA A 48 3.02 6.99 9.16
CA ALA A 48 2.48 7.62 7.96
C ALA A 48 3.02 9.05 7.78
N VAL A 49 2.95 9.86 8.84
CA VAL A 49 3.48 11.22 8.85
C VAL A 49 4.99 11.22 8.63
N ALA A 50 5.73 10.31 9.28
CA ALA A 50 7.17 10.19 9.07
C ALA A 50 7.53 9.77 7.64
N ALA A 51 6.73 8.89 7.00
CA ALA A 51 6.92 8.48 5.62
C ALA A 51 6.72 9.66 4.65
N GLU A 52 5.68 10.45 4.83
CA GLU A 52 5.44 11.67 4.05
C GLU A 52 6.60 12.67 4.21
N GLN A 53 7.05 12.92 5.45
CA GLN A 53 8.21 13.79 5.73
C GLN A 53 9.53 13.28 5.13
N ALA A 54 9.67 11.95 5.01
CA ALA A 54 10.81 11.31 4.35
C ALA A 54 10.73 11.37 2.81
N GLY A 55 9.72 12.02 2.23
CA GLY A 55 9.54 12.20 0.81
C GLY A 55 8.93 11.00 0.09
N ALA A 56 8.10 10.20 0.77
CA ALA A 56 7.31 9.17 0.10
C ALA A 56 6.30 9.79 -0.86
N ASP A 57 6.13 9.18 -2.04
CA ASP A 57 5.12 9.56 -3.01
C ASP A 57 3.76 8.92 -2.70
N TYR A 58 3.75 7.81 -1.96
CA TYR A 58 2.56 7.16 -1.43
C TYR A 58 2.92 6.29 -0.23
N ILE A 59 1.94 5.93 0.57
CA ILE A 59 2.10 4.94 1.64
C ILE A 59 1.26 3.69 1.38
N GLY A 60 1.82 2.53 1.79
CA GLY A 60 1.11 1.25 1.84
C GLY A 60 0.66 0.96 3.28
N VAL A 61 -0.63 0.73 3.49
CA VAL A 61 -1.19 0.53 4.84
C VAL A 61 -1.87 -0.83 4.95
N GLY A 62 -1.45 -1.62 5.91
CA GLY A 62 -2.01 -2.96 6.13
C GLY A 62 -1.26 -3.78 7.20
N ALA A 63 -1.65 -5.05 7.39
CA ALA A 63 -2.68 -5.80 6.67
C ALA A 63 -4.09 -5.38 7.11
N VAL A 64 -4.96 -4.97 6.15
CA VAL A 64 -6.32 -4.50 6.48
C VAL A 64 -7.30 -5.64 6.74
N PHE A 65 -7.05 -6.83 6.18
CA PHE A 65 -7.79 -8.06 6.47
C PHE A 65 -6.83 -9.21 6.80
N PRO A 66 -7.33 -10.30 7.42
CA PRO A 66 -6.52 -11.49 7.65
C PRO A 66 -5.90 -12.00 6.33
N THR A 67 -4.62 -12.36 6.36
CA THR A 67 -3.90 -12.80 5.17
C THR A 67 -3.02 -14.01 5.47
N SER A 68 -2.93 -14.94 4.53
CA SER A 68 -2.00 -16.06 4.58
C SER A 68 -0.59 -15.70 4.08
N THR A 69 -0.43 -14.56 3.40
CA THR A 69 0.83 -14.13 2.79
C THR A 69 1.84 -13.64 3.84
N LYS A 70 1.36 -13.07 4.97
CA LYS A 70 2.19 -12.72 6.14
C LYS A 70 1.53 -13.30 7.40
N LYS A 71 2.07 -14.41 7.91
CA LYS A 71 1.47 -15.17 9.02
C LYS A 71 1.31 -14.40 10.34
N ASP A 72 2.11 -13.35 10.56
CA ASP A 72 2.14 -12.56 11.80
C ASP A 72 1.36 -11.23 11.70
N ALA A 73 0.70 -10.96 10.56
CA ALA A 73 -0.05 -9.73 10.37
C ALA A 73 -1.41 -9.80 11.06
N LYS A 74 -1.61 -8.99 12.10
CA LYS A 74 -2.93 -8.77 12.69
C LYS A 74 -3.73 -7.83 11.78
N PRO A 75 -5.04 -8.11 11.55
CA PRO A 75 -5.90 -7.20 10.80
C PRO A 75 -5.94 -5.82 11.46
N MET A 76 -5.88 -4.78 10.63
CA MET A 76 -6.00 -3.41 11.10
C MET A 76 -7.47 -3.04 11.30
N GLU A 77 -7.78 -2.33 12.37
CA GLU A 77 -9.12 -1.76 12.57
C GLU A 77 -9.40 -0.67 11.53
N THR A 78 -10.62 -0.64 10.99
CA THR A 78 -11.04 0.34 9.96
C THR A 78 -10.89 1.78 10.45
N GLU A 79 -11.12 2.04 11.72
CA GLU A 79 -10.95 3.38 12.31
C GLU A 79 -9.47 3.81 12.34
N LEU A 80 -8.54 2.88 12.60
CA LEU A 80 -7.11 3.18 12.52
C LEU A 80 -6.72 3.48 11.06
N LEU A 81 -7.22 2.72 10.09
CA LEU A 81 -6.98 2.98 8.67
C LEU A 81 -7.45 4.39 8.28
N ARG A 82 -8.65 4.79 8.69
CA ARG A 82 -9.20 6.13 8.44
C ARG A 82 -8.36 7.24 9.08
N ARG A 83 -7.90 7.04 10.32
CA ARG A 83 -7.00 7.99 10.99
C ARG A 83 -5.68 8.15 10.26
N ILE A 84 -5.12 7.05 9.75
CA ILE A 84 -3.89 7.08 8.95
C ILE A 84 -4.14 7.86 7.66
N SER A 85 -5.20 7.53 6.91
CA SER A 85 -5.53 8.21 5.65
C SER A 85 -5.73 9.72 5.84
N ASN A 86 -6.37 10.13 6.93
CA ASN A 86 -6.60 11.55 7.23
C ASN A 86 -5.35 12.28 7.77
N SER A 87 -4.27 11.60 8.07
CA SER A 87 -3.06 12.19 8.67
C SER A 87 -2.01 12.65 7.65
N VAL A 88 -2.19 12.29 6.39
CA VAL A 88 -1.25 12.58 5.28
C VAL A 88 -1.98 13.15 4.08
N SER A 89 -1.25 13.85 3.21
CA SER A 89 -1.75 14.39 1.95
C SER A 89 -1.35 13.56 0.72
N ILE A 90 -0.43 12.62 0.89
CA ILE A 90 -0.01 11.70 -0.16
C ILE A 90 -0.97 10.51 -0.28
N PRO A 91 -1.07 9.87 -1.47
CA PRO A 91 -1.94 8.72 -1.68
C PRO A 91 -1.72 7.57 -0.68
N VAL A 92 -2.82 6.97 -0.25
CA VAL A 92 -2.84 5.83 0.68
C VAL A 92 -3.37 4.59 -0.03
N VAL A 93 -2.56 3.54 -0.07
CA VAL A 93 -2.89 2.26 -0.70
C VAL A 93 -3.09 1.19 0.37
N ALA A 94 -4.32 0.66 0.48
CA ALA A 94 -4.59 -0.45 1.41
C ALA A 94 -4.05 -1.77 0.86
N ILE A 95 -3.45 -2.59 1.73
CA ILE A 95 -2.90 -3.90 1.37
C ILE A 95 -3.19 -4.94 2.46
N GLY A 96 -3.25 -6.20 2.05
CA GLY A 96 -3.34 -7.38 2.91
C GLY A 96 -4.74 -7.96 3.01
N GLY A 97 -4.91 -9.19 2.52
CA GLY A 97 -6.14 -9.97 2.57
C GLY A 97 -7.30 -9.45 1.74
N ILE A 98 -7.08 -8.47 0.87
CA ILE A 98 -8.12 -7.85 0.03
C ILE A 98 -8.47 -8.77 -1.14
N ASN A 99 -9.78 -8.89 -1.41
CA ASN A 99 -10.35 -9.64 -2.53
C ASN A 99 -11.72 -9.05 -2.92
N ALA A 100 -12.33 -9.57 -3.98
CA ALA A 100 -13.63 -9.07 -4.48
C ALA A 100 -14.76 -9.11 -3.43
N GLY A 101 -14.72 -10.07 -2.49
CA GLY A 101 -15.74 -10.22 -1.44
C GLY A 101 -15.62 -9.22 -0.28
N ASN A 102 -14.49 -8.51 -0.14
CA ASN A 102 -14.26 -7.64 1.01
C ASN A 102 -13.78 -6.21 0.67
N ILE A 103 -13.35 -5.94 -0.55
CA ILE A 103 -12.78 -4.64 -0.96
C ILE A 103 -13.74 -3.47 -0.66
N LEU A 104 -15.05 -3.61 -0.89
CA LEU A 104 -16.04 -2.57 -0.64
C LEU A 104 -16.22 -2.23 0.85
N LYS A 105 -15.74 -3.07 1.78
CA LYS A 105 -15.71 -2.75 3.21
C LYS A 105 -14.71 -1.63 3.55
N LEU A 106 -13.83 -1.27 2.62
CA LEU A 106 -12.89 -0.16 2.74
C LEU A 106 -13.51 1.19 2.30
N SER A 107 -14.74 1.20 1.78
CA SER A 107 -15.46 2.45 1.45
C SER A 107 -15.55 3.35 2.69
N GLY A 108 -15.30 4.65 2.51
CA GLY A 108 -15.29 5.63 3.61
C GLY A 108 -14.04 5.60 4.49
N SER A 109 -13.03 4.78 4.19
CA SER A 109 -11.77 4.75 4.93
C SER A 109 -10.76 5.83 4.51
N GLY A 110 -11.00 6.52 3.37
CA GLY A 110 -10.12 7.54 2.83
C GLY A 110 -8.90 6.99 2.07
N VAL A 111 -8.89 5.69 1.71
CA VAL A 111 -7.80 5.13 0.91
C VAL A 111 -8.03 5.37 -0.59
N ASP A 112 -6.97 5.69 -1.33
CA ASP A 112 -7.02 6.02 -2.76
C ASP A 112 -6.97 4.80 -3.67
N GLY A 113 -6.69 3.63 -3.12
CA GLY A 113 -6.64 2.38 -3.88
C GLY A 113 -6.21 1.19 -3.04
N VAL A 114 -6.03 0.06 -3.73
CA VAL A 114 -5.65 -1.21 -3.09
C VAL A 114 -4.49 -1.89 -3.81
N ALA A 115 -3.69 -2.63 -3.04
CA ALA A 115 -2.68 -3.55 -3.55
C ALA A 115 -3.08 -4.99 -3.17
N VAL A 116 -3.03 -5.89 -4.15
CA VAL A 116 -3.44 -7.29 -3.99
C VAL A 116 -2.40 -8.23 -4.61
N VAL A 117 -2.25 -9.42 -4.06
CA VAL A 117 -1.38 -10.47 -4.59
C VAL A 117 -2.21 -11.71 -4.92
N SER A 118 -2.63 -12.46 -3.89
CA SER A 118 -3.31 -13.75 -4.08
C SER A 118 -4.67 -13.64 -4.75
N ALA A 119 -5.37 -12.52 -4.62
CA ALA A 119 -6.66 -12.29 -5.25
C ALA A 119 -6.57 -12.22 -6.80
N ILE A 120 -5.39 -11.93 -7.35
CA ILE A 120 -5.13 -11.95 -8.79
C ILE A 120 -4.34 -13.21 -9.17
N PHE A 121 -3.15 -13.40 -8.58
CA PHE A 121 -2.25 -14.48 -8.97
C PHE A 121 -2.69 -15.87 -8.51
N GLY A 122 -3.62 -15.97 -7.56
CA GLY A 122 -4.25 -17.22 -7.15
C GLY A 122 -5.58 -17.54 -7.87
N ALA A 123 -6.05 -16.65 -8.74
CA ALA A 123 -7.27 -16.87 -9.52
C ALA A 123 -7.02 -17.78 -10.73
N GLU A 124 -8.04 -18.51 -11.15
CA GLU A 124 -7.99 -19.32 -12.39
C GLU A 124 -7.78 -18.45 -13.64
N ASP A 125 -8.37 -17.25 -13.65
CA ASP A 125 -8.18 -16.23 -14.68
C ASP A 125 -7.71 -14.91 -14.03
N PRO A 126 -6.39 -14.68 -13.96
CA PRO A 126 -5.84 -13.47 -13.38
C PRO A 126 -6.28 -12.18 -14.09
N GLY A 127 -6.48 -12.23 -15.40
CA GLY A 127 -6.93 -11.07 -16.18
C GLY A 127 -8.35 -10.62 -15.80
N LYS A 128 -9.26 -11.58 -15.70
CA LYS A 128 -10.63 -11.33 -15.26
C LYS A 128 -10.68 -10.85 -13.80
N ALA A 129 -9.92 -11.48 -12.92
CA ALA A 129 -9.84 -11.08 -11.51
C ALA A 129 -9.30 -9.65 -11.36
N ALA A 130 -8.28 -9.27 -12.12
CA ALA A 130 -7.74 -7.91 -12.11
C ALA A 130 -8.76 -6.88 -12.63
N ALA A 131 -9.51 -7.20 -13.69
CA ALA A 131 -10.55 -6.33 -14.23
C ALA A 131 -11.66 -6.10 -13.20
N GLU A 132 -12.18 -7.16 -12.58
CA GLU A 132 -13.20 -7.08 -11.53
C GLU A 132 -12.72 -6.25 -10.32
N LEU A 133 -11.52 -6.51 -9.82
CA LEU A 133 -10.97 -5.78 -8.69
C LEU A 133 -10.72 -4.30 -9.01
N ARG A 134 -10.37 -3.97 -10.25
CA ARG A 134 -10.24 -2.58 -10.70
C ARG A 134 -11.58 -1.83 -10.63
N GLU A 135 -12.67 -2.44 -11.10
CA GLU A 135 -14.00 -1.85 -11.04
C GLU A 135 -14.46 -1.66 -9.59
N LEU A 136 -14.27 -2.66 -8.75
CA LEU A 136 -14.62 -2.60 -7.33
C LEU A 136 -13.78 -1.55 -6.58
N SER A 137 -12.49 -1.42 -6.91
CA SER A 137 -11.63 -0.38 -6.35
C SER A 137 -12.11 1.02 -6.72
N ALA A 138 -12.51 1.23 -7.96
CA ALA A 138 -13.09 2.51 -8.39
C ALA A 138 -14.39 2.85 -7.64
N GLN A 139 -15.27 1.86 -7.44
CA GLN A 139 -16.49 2.04 -6.64
C GLN A 139 -16.18 2.35 -5.16
N MET A 140 -15.19 1.67 -4.58
CA MET A 140 -14.74 1.88 -3.20
C MET A 140 -14.25 3.33 -3.00
N VAL A 141 -13.42 3.84 -3.92
CA VAL A 141 -12.86 5.20 -3.84
C VAL A 141 -13.96 6.25 -4.06
N ALA A 142 -14.86 6.08 -5.03
CA ALA A 142 -15.96 7.01 -5.28
C ALA A 142 -16.91 7.17 -4.08
N ALA A 143 -16.93 6.22 -3.16
CA ALA A 143 -17.74 6.30 -1.94
C ALA A 143 -17.10 7.15 -0.82
N HIS A 144 -15.97 7.81 -1.09
CA HIS A 144 -15.30 8.74 -0.15
C HIS A 144 -15.77 10.20 -0.35
N GLU A 145 -16.41 10.50 -1.50
CA GLU A 145 -17.02 11.79 -1.82
C GLU A 145 -18.43 11.94 -1.18
#